data_8ff712219aaf4013b8486271605aa440
#
_entry.id   8ff712219aaf4013b8486271605aa440
#
_cell.length_a   1.000
_cell.length_b   1.000
_cell.length_c   1.000
_cell.angle_alpha   90.00
_cell.angle_beta   90.00
_cell.angle_gamma   90.00
#
_symmetry.space_group_name_H-M   'P 1'
#
loop_
_entity.id
_entity.type
_entity.pdbx_description
1 polymer ?
#
loop_
_entity_poly.entity_id
_entity_poly.type
_entity_poly.pdbx_seq_one_letter_code
_entity_poly.pdbx_strand_id
1 'polypeptide(L)'
;MKRFACEAFKKEMRLRVDFNNMMSGFVKGGITPEELEANAAAYEAAAKGMDEKRGSMKWRELPFNQDEVVKAINAKAKDIRDNFDDFVVLGIGGSALGPIAVHQALCHLRYNDLPRERRGGPRLFIEDNIDPERMESLFEVIDIERTMFNVITKSGSTSETMAQLLLATNILREKLGDGWTEHVVATTDHSKGNLIKISKEFGLDTFYVPDGVGGRFSELCPVGLLAAAVCGIDIEELLAGAAYMDELCRTHDIWHNPAYMMAALQMKAVEKGCNINVMMPYADSLKYMADWFAQLWAESLGKAVHTDGSAAHTGQTPVKSLGVTDQHSQVQLYTEGPFDKVITFIGVDKYRSTVEIPHAYDNIPDVAFLSGHTFNELIKCEQFATEYAVQKSGHMNCTVTLPEVNAFTVGQLLFLFQLETAFAGELLDINAFDQPGVEEGKNATYALLGKHGYDEKKKELDAAPKKEARYII
;
A
#
# COMPACT_ATOMS: atom_id res chain seq x y z
N MET A 1 17.09 25.56 3.17
CA MET A 1 15.81 25.17 3.81
C MET A 1 15.17 24.13 2.89
N LYS A 2 14.73 22.99 3.42
CA LYS A 2 14.07 21.94 2.62
C LYS A 2 12.75 22.49 2.09
N ARG A 3 12.38 22.19 0.82
CA ARG A 3 11.18 22.74 0.16
C ARG A 3 9.90 22.44 0.92
N PHE A 4 9.79 21.28 1.52
CA PHE A 4 8.62 20.85 2.29
C PHE A 4 8.45 21.56 3.66
N ALA A 5 9.40 22.39 4.09
CA ALA A 5 9.24 23.29 5.23
C ALA A 5 8.59 24.63 4.85
N CYS A 6 8.35 24.88 3.55
CA CYS A 6 7.73 26.10 3.05
C CYS A 6 6.19 25.94 2.98
N GLU A 7 5.44 26.81 3.64
CA GLU A 7 3.97 26.77 3.65
C GLU A 7 3.35 26.95 2.24
N ALA A 8 3.99 27.73 1.37
CA ALA A 8 3.54 27.87 -0.02
C ALA A 8 3.63 26.54 -0.77
N PHE A 9 4.75 25.81 -0.60
CA PHE A 9 4.93 24.47 -1.18
C PHE A 9 3.89 23.47 -0.64
N LYS A 10 3.65 23.44 0.67
CA LYS A 10 2.66 22.55 1.29
C LYS A 10 1.27 22.79 0.71
N LYS A 11 0.87 24.08 0.55
CA LYS A 11 -0.43 24.44 -0.04
C LYS A 11 -0.53 24.06 -1.52
N GLU A 12 0.54 24.28 -2.29
CA GLU A 12 0.61 23.93 -3.71
C GLU A 12 0.52 22.40 -3.91
N MET A 13 1.20 21.64 -3.04
CA MET A 13 1.26 20.17 -3.09
C MET A 13 0.17 19.47 -2.27
N ARG A 14 -0.84 20.20 -1.79
CA ARG A 14 -1.95 19.61 -1.05
C ARG A 14 -2.80 18.74 -1.96
N LEU A 15 -3.10 17.50 -1.53
CA LEU A 15 -4.06 16.63 -2.18
C LEU A 15 -5.48 17.24 -2.15
N ARG A 16 -6.26 16.97 -3.17
CA ARG A 16 -7.68 17.34 -3.23
C ARG A 16 -8.52 16.09 -3.32
N VAL A 17 -9.63 16.08 -2.62
CA VAL A 17 -10.66 15.04 -2.68
C VAL A 17 -11.93 15.66 -3.26
N ASP A 18 -12.33 15.22 -4.43
CA ASP A 18 -13.59 15.58 -5.07
C ASP A 18 -14.58 14.43 -4.91
N PHE A 19 -15.64 14.66 -4.16
CA PHE A 19 -16.70 13.69 -3.89
C PHE A 19 -18.07 14.11 -4.45
N ASN A 20 -18.12 15.07 -5.39
CA ASN A 20 -19.37 15.50 -6.01
C ASN A 20 -20.15 14.30 -6.57
N ASN A 21 -19.48 13.37 -7.26
CA ASN A 21 -20.09 12.19 -7.83
C ASN A 21 -20.46 11.08 -6.80
N MET A 22 -20.32 11.34 -5.50
CA MET A 22 -20.93 10.54 -4.43
C MET A 22 -22.29 11.08 -4.01
N MET A 23 -22.58 12.35 -4.33
CA MET A 23 -23.73 13.06 -3.80
C MET A 23 -24.97 12.93 -4.72
N SER A 24 -26.16 12.91 -4.11
CA SER A 24 -27.46 12.74 -4.78
C SER A 24 -27.79 13.84 -5.80
N GLY A 25 -27.16 15.01 -5.67
CA GLY A 25 -27.28 16.09 -6.66
C GLY A 25 -26.58 15.80 -7.99
N PHE A 26 -25.68 14.84 -8.03
CA PHE A 26 -24.88 14.47 -9.20
C PHE A 26 -25.17 13.04 -9.68
N VAL A 27 -25.45 12.12 -8.76
CA VAL A 27 -25.69 10.71 -9.07
C VAL A 27 -27.05 10.27 -8.52
N LYS A 28 -27.84 9.66 -9.39
CA LYS A 28 -29.13 9.09 -8.95
C LYS A 28 -28.91 7.99 -7.91
N GLY A 29 -29.49 8.15 -6.73
CA GLY A 29 -29.27 7.23 -5.60
C GLY A 29 -27.98 7.50 -4.81
N GLY A 30 -27.28 8.58 -5.11
CA GLY A 30 -26.13 9.06 -4.33
C GLY A 30 -26.53 9.44 -2.90
N ILE A 31 -25.55 9.86 -2.13
CA ILE A 31 -25.68 10.22 -0.71
C ILE A 31 -26.24 11.65 -0.61
N THR A 32 -27.20 11.91 0.26
CA THR A 32 -27.69 13.27 0.48
C THR A 32 -26.94 13.96 1.62
N PRO A 33 -26.83 15.30 1.63
CA PRO A 33 -26.29 16.03 2.78
C PRO A 33 -27.01 15.67 4.09
N GLU A 34 -28.33 15.52 4.05
CA GLU A 34 -29.15 15.17 5.21
C GLU A 34 -28.81 13.77 5.75
N GLU A 35 -28.47 12.80 4.89
CA GLU A 35 -27.98 11.48 5.34
C GLU A 35 -26.65 11.58 6.10
N LEU A 36 -25.75 12.48 5.71
CA LEU A 36 -24.49 12.74 6.43
C LEU A 36 -24.77 13.49 7.74
N GLU A 37 -25.59 14.53 7.71
CA GLU A 37 -25.95 15.33 8.90
C GLU A 37 -26.68 14.50 9.96
N ALA A 38 -27.55 13.59 9.55
CA ALA A 38 -28.24 12.67 10.46
C ALA A 38 -27.28 11.75 11.26
N ASN A 39 -26.06 11.55 10.74
CA ASN A 39 -25.02 10.75 11.39
C ASN A 39 -23.93 11.60 12.07
N ALA A 40 -24.09 12.92 12.19
CA ALA A 40 -23.07 13.82 12.73
C ALA A 40 -22.61 13.40 14.14
N ALA A 41 -23.52 12.92 14.99
CA ALA A 41 -23.18 12.45 16.34
C ALA A 41 -22.28 11.18 16.30
N ALA A 42 -22.52 10.27 15.37
CA ALA A 42 -21.69 9.08 15.20
C ALA A 42 -20.29 9.45 14.67
N TYR A 43 -20.21 10.39 13.72
CA TYR A 43 -18.94 10.89 13.21
C TYR A 43 -18.12 11.60 14.29
N GLU A 44 -18.76 12.43 15.11
CA GLU A 44 -18.09 13.09 16.24
C GLU A 44 -17.61 12.07 17.29
N ALA A 45 -18.40 11.03 17.59
CA ALA A 45 -18.00 9.96 18.49
C ALA A 45 -16.81 9.17 17.95
N ALA A 46 -16.83 8.81 16.68
CA ALA A 46 -15.71 8.14 16.01
C ALA A 46 -14.44 9.00 15.99
N ALA A 47 -14.56 10.31 15.73
CA ALA A 47 -13.44 11.25 15.75
C ALA A 47 -12.82 11.36 17.16
N LYS A 48 -13.63 11.41 18.22
CA LYS A 48 -13.16 11.33 19.61
C LYS A 48 -12.44 10.00 19.89
N GLY A 49 -12.99 8.88 19.40
CA GLY A 49 -12.35 7.57 19.50
C GLY A 49 -10.98 7.55 18.85
N MET A 50 -10.83 8.18 17.68
CA MET A 50 -9.54 8.35 17.00
C MET A 50 -8.53 9.14 17.83
N ASP A 51 -8.98 10.18 18.55
CA ASP A 51 -8.10 10.99 19.40
C ASP A 51 -7.74 10.25 20.71
N GLU A 52 -8.70 9.63 21.36
CA GLU A 52 -8.48 8.85 22.59
C GLU A 52 -7.52 7.67 22.36
N LYS A 53 -7.65 7.01 21.19
CA LYS A 53 -6.81 5.87 20.78
C LYS A 53 -5.50 6.29 20.12
N ARG A 54 -5.26 7.58 19.88
CA ARG A 54 -4.05 8.06 19.18
C ARG A 54 -2.77 7.49 19.78
N GLY A 55 -2.67 7.47 21.11
CA GLY A 55 -1.51 6.92 21.82
C GLY A 55 -1.25 5.43 21.59
N SER A 56 -2.27 4.66 21.23
CA SER A 56 -2.16 3.23 20.85
C SER A 56 -1.94 3.03 19.35
N MET A 57 -2.36 3.97 18.52
CA MET A 57 -2.13 3.98 17.08
C MET A 57 -0.71 4.45 16.74
N LYS A 58 0.30 3.66 17.11
CA LYS A 58 1.71 4.06 17.00
C LYS A 58 2.15 4.43 15.58
N TRP A 59 1.47 3.95 14.56
CA TRP A 59 1.70 4.33 13.17
C TRP A 59 1.42 5.83 12.91
N ARG A 60 0.52 6.47 13.68
CA ARG A 60 0.24 7.92 13.56
C ARG A 60 1.40 8.78 14.04
N GLU A 61 2.31 8.23 14.85
CA GLU A 61 3.48 8.94 15.37
C GLU A 61 4.71 8.83 14.44
N LEU A 62 4.68 7.90 13.47
CA LEU A 62 5.81 7.67 12.56
C LEU A 62 6.27 8.93 11.80
N PRO A 63 5.39 9.83 11.33
CA PRO A 63 5.83 11.04 10.64
C PRO A 63 6.59 12.04 11.53
N PHE A 64 6.57 11.89 12.86
CA PHE A 64 7.03 12.92 13.80
C PHE A 64 8.26 12.53 14.64
N ASN A 65 8.47 11.26 14.91
CA ASN A 65 9.37 10.82 15.98
C ASN A 65 10.48 9.86 15.49
N GLN A 66 11.07 10.12 14.30
CA GLN A 66 12.04 9.20 13.69
C GLN A 66 13.37 9.83 13.26
N ASP A 67 13.73 11.02 13.73
CA ASP A 67 14.92 11.74 13.25
C ASP A 67 16.21 10.89 13.32
N GLU A 68 16.48 10.21 14.44
CA GLU A 68 17.67 9.35 14.59
C GLU A 68 17.57 8.09 13.73
N VAL A 69 16.37 7.53 13.58
CA VAL A 69 16.12 6.36 12.71
C VAL A 69 16.35 6.75 11.24
N VAL A 70 15.83 7.88 10.80
CA VAL A 70 15.99 8.42 9.45
C VAL A 70 17.47 8.66 9.15
N LYS A 71 18.21 9.22 10.11
CA LYS A 71 19.65 9.44 9.98
C LYS A 71 20.43 8.12 9.83
N ALA A 72 20.09 7.10 10.65
CA ALA A 72 20.69 5.78 10.57
C ALA A 72 20.33 5.08 9.22
N ILE A 73 19.08 5.17 8.78
CA ILE A 73 18.64 4.66 7.49
C ILE A 73 19.40 5.31 6.34
N ASN A 74 19.51 6.63 6.33
CA ASN A 74 20.25 7.36 5.29
C ASN A 74 21.73 6.98 5.23
N ALA A 75 22.36 6.75 6.40
CA ALA A 75 23.74 6.29 6.48
C ALA A 75 23.90 4.87 5.89
N LYS A 76 23.02 3.93 6.28
CA LYS A 76 23.04 2.55 5.74
C LYS A 76 22.67 2.52 4.27
N ALA A 77 21.70 3.30 3.83
CA ALA A 77 21.33 3.42 2.42
C ALA A 77 22.49 3.94 1.57
N LYS A 78 23.30 4.87 2.11
CA LYS A 78 24.51 5.34 1.43
C LYS A 78 25.53 4.22 1.30
N ASP A 79 25.80 3.48 2.38
CA ASP A 79 26.69 2.33 2.39
C ASP A 79 26.27 1.29 1.32
N ILE A 80 24.96 0.94 1.28
CA ILE A 80 24.41 0.01 0.31
C ILE A 80 24.60 0.53 -1.12
N ARG A 81 24.29 1.81 -1.37
CA ARG A 81 24.48 2.41 -2.70
C ARG A 81 25.94 2.41 -3.17
N ASP A 82 26.87 2.58 -2.25
CA ASP A 82 28.29 2.67 -2.60
C ASP A 82 28.88 1.28 -2.88
N ASN A 83 28.41 0.22 -2.19
CA ASN A 83 29.08 -1.08 -2.16
C ASN A 83 28.36 -2.22 -2.84
N PHE A 84 27.04 -2.11 -3.12
CA PHE A 84 26.23 -3.20 -3.66
C PHE A 84 25.61 -2.83 -5.02
N ASP A 85 25.42 -3.83 -5.87
CA ASP A 85 24.80 -3.68 -7.19
C ASP A 85 23.32 -4.06 -7.18
N ASP A 86 22.93 -4.92 -6.24
CA ASP A 86 21.58 -5.40 -6.04
C ASP A 86 21.14 -5.23 -4.58
N PHE A 87 19.89 -4.84 -4.38
CA PHE A 87 19.25 -4.76 -3.08
C PHE A 87 17.95 -5.58 -3.13
N VAL A 88 17.93 -6.67 -2.37
CA VAL A 88 16.82 -7.62 -2.35
C VAL A 88 16.07 -7.51 -1.03
N VAL A 89 14.78 -7.22 -1.10
CA VAL A 89 13.88 -7.23 0.07
C VAL A 89 13.18 -8.58 0.12
N LEU A 90 13.34 -9.30 1.22
CA LEU A 90 12.63 -10.54 1.53
C LEU A 90 11.52 -10.22 2.53
N GLY A 91 10.27 -10.15 2.07
CA GLY A 91 9.13 -9.77 2.91
C GLY A 91 7.82 -10.05 2.20
N ILE A 92 6.72 -10.21 2.93
CA ILE A 92 5.40 -10.52 2.38
C ILE A 92 4.33 -9.62 2.99
N GLY A 93 3.25 -9.37 2.26
CA GLY A 93 2.14 -8.52 2.72
C GLY A 93 2.60 -7.10 3.08
N GLY A 94 2.37 -6.66 4.31
CA GLY A 94 2.76 -5.33 4.76
C GLY A 94 4.28 -5.06 4.78
N SER A 95 5.11 -6.10 4.68
CA SER A 95 6.56 -5.95 4.55
C SER A 95 7.04 -5.76 3.09
N ALA A 96 6.13 -5.88 2.11
CA ALA A 96 6.45 -5.77 0.69
C ALA A 96 5.59 -4.75 -0.05
N LEU A 97 4.27 -4.73 0.17
CA LEU A 97 3.32 -3.94 -0.63
C LEU A 97 3.57 -2.42 -0.53
N GLY A 98 3.88 -1.92 0.67
CA GLY A 98 4.27 -0.52 0.85
C GLY A 98 5.54 -0.16 0.08
N PRO A 99 6.67 -0.86 0.31
CA PRO A 99 7.91 -0.68 -0.45
C PRO A 99 7.72 -0.75 -1.98
N ILE A 100 6.92 -1.71 -2.49
CA ILE A 100 6.59 -1.81 -3.92
C ILE A 100 5.86 -0.54 -4.39
N ALA A 101 4.84 -0.10 -3.64
CA ALA A 101 4.02 1.06 -4.00
C ALA A 101 4.83 2.35 -4.03
N VAL A 102 5.65 2.59 -3.00
CA VAL A 102 6.50 3.80 -2.89
C VAL A 102 7.60 3.80 -3.96
N HIS A 103 8.26 2.67 -4.19
CA HIS A 103 9.27 2.55 -5.25
C HIS A 103 8.66 2.83 -6.63
N GLN A 104 7.55 2.18 -6.99
CA GLN A 104 6.88 2.39 -8.26
C GLN A 104 6.44 3.85 -8.43
N ALA A 105 5.92 4.46 -7.35
CA ALA A 105 5.47 5.84 -7.40
C ALA A 105 6.59 6.84 -7.64
N LEU A 106 7.74 6.66 -7.01
CA LEU A 106 8.77 7.69 -6.91
C LEU A 106 10.02 7.44 -7.74
N CYS A 107 10.26 6.21 -8.16
CA CYS A 107 11.38 5.86 -9.03
C CYS A 107 11.00 5.88 -10.51
N HIS A 108 11.97 5.64 -11.36
CA HIS A 108 11.76 5.47 -12.80
C HIS A 108 11.00 4.16 -13.05
N LEU A 109 9.98 4.16 -13.92
CA LEU A 109 9.15 2.97 -14.19
C LEU A 109 9.92 1.76 -14.76
N ARG A 110 11.12 1.99 -15.29
CA ARG A 110 12.07 0.97 -15.76
C ARG A 110 13.36 1.03 -14.93
N TYR A 111 13.22 1.12 -13.59
CA TYR A 111 14.33 1.41 -12.68
C TYR A 111 15.47 0.40 -12.85
N ASN A 112 15.19 -0.90 -12.79
CA ASN A 112 16.19 -1.95 -12.88
C ASN A 112 16.84 -2.07 -14.28
N ASP A 113 16.17 -1.59 -15.33
CA ASP A 113 16.67 -1.60 -16.71
C ASP A 113 17.63 -0.43 -17.00
N LEU A 114 17.68 0.58 -16.12
CA LEU A 114 18.60 1.69 -16.27
C LEU A 114 20.03 1.29 -15.90
N PRO A 115 21.05 1.88 -16.53
CA PRO A 115 22.43 1.74 -16.07
C PRO A 115 22.61 2.37 -14.68
N ARG A 116 23.57 1.85 -13.89
CA ARG A 116 23.81 2.24 -12.50
C ARG A 116 23.97 3.77 -12.32
N GLU A 117 24.65 4.42 -13.23
CA GLU A 117 24.92 5.86 -13.18
C GLU A 117 23.62 6.68 -13.24
N ARG A 118 22.59 6.15 -13.90
CA ARG A 118 21.28 6.79 -14.00
C ARG A 118 20.37 6.43 -12.84
N ARG A 119 20.49 5.23 -12.26
CA ARG A 119 19.76 4.83 -11.05
C ARG A 119 20.31 5.54 -9.81
N GLY A 120 21.61 5.76 -9.75
CA GLY A 120 22.30 6.28 -8.58
C GLY A 120 22.39 5.29 -7.41
N GLY A 121 22.11 3.99 -7.66
CA GLY A 121 22.09 2.95 -6.64
C GLY A 121 21.94 1.53 -7.23
N PRO A 122 21.76 0.51 -6.37
CA PRO A 122 21.54 -0.87 -6.77
C PRO A 122 20.21 -1.06 -7.52
N ARG A 123 20.05 -2.17 -8.22
CA ARG A 123 18.72 -2.64 -8.64
C ARG A 123 17.94 -3.05 -7.41
N LEU A 124 16.62 -2.87 -7.42
CA LEU A 124 15.73 -3.29 -6.35
C LEU A 124 14.91 -4.51 -6.78
N PHE A 125 14.96 -5.55 -5.98
CA PHE A 125 14.07 -6.72 -6.09
C PHE A 125 13.30 -6.86 -4.77
N ILE A 126 11.99 -7.05 -4.85
CA ILE A 126 11.13 -7.28 -3.67
C ILE A 126 10.46 -8.63 -3.86
N GLU A 127 10.92 -9.60 -3.10
CA GLU A 127 10.47 -10.98 -3.17
C GLU A 127 9.36 -11.22 -2.14
N ASP A 128 8.12 -11.04 -2.60
CA ASP A 128 6.90 -11.08 -1.78
C ASP A 128 6.12 -12.41 -1.91
N ASN A 129 6.75 -13.42 -2.51
CA ASN A 129 6.18 -14.75 -2.68
C ASN A 129 7.28 -15.82 -2.63
N ILE A 130 6.89 -17.07 -2.40
CA ILE A 130 7.76 -18.25 -2.34
C ILE A 130 7.59 -19.16 -3.57
N ASP A 131 7.20 -18.57 -4.69
CA ASP A 131 7.17 -19.27 -5.96
C ASP A 131 8.60 -19.74 -6.31
N PRO A 132 8.83 -21.06 -6.51
CA PRO A 132 10.18 -21.56 -6.75
C PRO A 132 10.80 -21.04 -8.05
N GLU A 133 10.01 -20.86 -9.11
CA GLU A 133 10.47 -20.32 -10.38
C GLU A 133 10.93 -18.86 -10.25
N ARG A 134 10.20 -18.07 -9.47
CA ARG A 134 10.57 -16.68 -9.17
C ARG A 134 11.86 -16.59 -8.37
N MET A 135 12.01 -17.43 -7.34
CA MET A 135 13.22 -17.45 -6.51
C MET A 135 14.45 -17.91 -7.30
N GLU A 136 14.33 -18.94 -8.15
CA GLU A 136 15.39 -19.40 -9.02
C GLU A 136 15.81 -18.28 -10.00
N SER A 137 14.86 -17.66 -10.67
CA SER A 137 15.08 -16.55 -11.59
C SER A 137 15.80 -15.35 -10.95
N LEU A 138 15.53 -15.06 -9.67
CA LEU A 138 16.25 -14.02 -8.95
C LEU A 138 17.75 -14.34 -8.89
N PHE A 139 18.10 -15.54 -8.42
CA PHE A 139 19.50 -15.95 -8.26
C PHE A 139 20.25 -16.12 -9.56
N GLU A 140 19.55 -16.26 -10.71
CA GLU A 140 20.16 -16.25 -12.04
C GLU A 140 20.59 -14.86 -12.51
N VAL A 141 19.97 -13.79 -12.00
CA VAL A 141 20.18 -12.41 -12.49
C VAL A 141 20.98 -11.51 -11.55
N ILE A 142 21.07 -11.85 -10.26
CA ILE A 142 21.86 -11.09 -9.27
C ILE A 142 23.28 -11.65 -9.14
N ASP A 143 24.22 -10.76 -8.81
CA ASP A 143 25.55 -11.18 -8.32
C ASP A 143 25.48 -11.28 -6.78
N ILE A 144 25.50 -12.49 -6.26
CA ILE A 144 25.36 -12.77 -4.82
C ILE A 144 26.44 -12.07 -3.99
N GLU A 145 27.68 -11.92 -4.51
CA GLU A 145 28.79 -11.24 -3.86
C GLU A 145 28.66 -9.71 -3.87
N ARG A 146 27.69 -9.19 -4.63
CA ARG A 146 27.39 -7.77 -4.78
C ARG A 146 25.96 -7.44 -4.39
N THR A 147 25.29 -8.35 -3.69
CA THR A 147 23.89 -8.22 -3.28
C THR A 147 23.76 -7.99 -1.78
N MET A 148 22.95 -7.02 -1.39
CA MET A 148 22.47 -6.81 -0.03
C MET A 148 21.04 -7.32 0.12
N PHE A 149 20.78 -8.16 1.11
CA PHE A 149 19.44 -8.65 1.46
C PHE A 149 18.88 -7.89 2.67
N ASN A 150 17.67 -7.34 2.56
CA ASN A 150 16.91 -6.81 3.68
C ASN A 150 15.77 -7.78 4.02
N VAL A 151 15.88 -8.45 5.14
CA VAL A 151 14.90 -9.44 5.61
C VAL A 151 13.92 -8.75 6.53
N ILE A 152 12.65 -8.70 6.14
CA ILE A 152 11.62 -7.95 6.85
C ILE A 152 10.54 -8.87 7.42
N THR A 153 10.56 -9.11 8.71
CA THR A 153 9.48 -9.78 9.44
C THR A 153 9.47 -9.37 10.90
N LYS A 154 8.40 -8.69 11.34
CA LYS A 154 8.24 -8.24 12.72
C LYS A 154 8.18 -9.43 13.68
N SER A 155 7.36 -10.43 13.38
CA SER A 155 7.21 -11.63 14.22
C SER A 155 8.42 -12.57 14.18
N GLY A 156 9.24 -12.49 13.13
CA GLY A 156 10.32 -13.45 12.86
C GLY A 156 9.85 -14.90 12.72
N SER A 157 8.55 -15.11 12.46
CA SER A 157 7.95 -16.45 12.32
C SER A 157 7.14 -16.62 11.04
N THR A 158 7.12 -15.62 10.17
CA THR A 158 6.50 -15.70 8.84
C THR A 158 7.23 -16.74 8.01
N SER A 159 6.56 -17.85 7.70
CA SER A 159 7.18 -19.02 7.06
C SER A 159 7.87 -18.68 5.75
N GLU A 160 7.23 -17.88 4.94
CA GLU A 160 7.68 -17.45 3.63
C GLU A 160 9.01 -16.69 3.73
N THR A 161 9.03 -15.63 4.52
CA THR A 161 10.23 -14.81 4.71
C THR A 161 11.37 -15.59 5.36
N MET A 162 11.05 -16.48 6.31
CA MET A 162 12.07 -17.31 6.94
C MET A 162 12.63 -18.37 5.99
N ALA A 163 11.82 -18.95 5.11
CA ALA A 163 12.29 -19.86 4.08
C ALA A 163 13.21 -19.14 3.07
N GLN A 164 12.85 -17.95 2.63
CA GLN A 164 13.69 -17.10 1.78
C GLN A 164 15.02 -16.74 2.46
N LEU A 165 14.99 -16.39 3.75
CA LEU A 165 16.20 -16.12 4.53
C LEU A 165 17.12 -17.34 4.59
N LEU A 166 16.56 -18.54 4.87
CA LEU A 166 17.34 -19.78 4.93
C LEU A 166 18.06 -20.05 3.59
N LEU A 167 17.33 -19.88 2.48
CA LEU A 167 17.90 -20.05 1.13
C LEU A 167 19.01 -19.03 0.88
N ALA A 168 18.74 -17.74 1.04
CA ALA A 168 19.69 -16.66 0.78
C ALA A 168 20.96 -16.81 1.62
N THR A 169 20.81 -17.07 2.94
CA THR A 169 21.95 -17.22 3.83
C THR A 169 22.78 -18.48 3.55
N ASN A 170 22.16 -19.57 3.09
CA ASN A 170 22.90 -20.74 2.66
C ASN A 170 23.80 -20.41 1.47
N ILE A 171 23.24 -19.77 0.43
CA ILE A 171 24.00 -19.39 -0.76
C ILE A 171 25.13 -18.39 -0.41
N LEU A 172 24.81 -17.38 0.42
CA LEU A 172 25.81 -16.41 0.87
C LEU A 172 26.97 -17.09 1.64
N ARG A 173 26.68 -18.03 2.55
CA ARG A 173 27.71 -18.77 3.28
C ARG A 173 28.60 -19.63 2.38
N GLU A 174 28.01 -20.27 1.37
CA GLU A 174 28.77 -21.06 0.41
C GLU A 174 29.73 -20.19 -0.41
N LYS A 175 29.37 -18.94 -0.71
CA LYS A 175 30.18 -18.02 -1.52
C LYS A 175 31.15 -17.19 -0.70
N LEU A 176 30.74 -16.68 0.46
CA LEU A 176 31.46 -15.65 1.22
C LEU A 176 32.01 -16.17 2.58
N GLY A 177 31.70 -17.42 2.95
CA GLY A 177 32.09 -17.94 4.27
C GLY A 177 31.53 -17.07 5.39
N ASP A 178 32.36 -16.68 6.35
CA ASP A 178 31.97 -15.87 7.50
C ASP A 178 31.55 -14.43 7.16
N GLY A 179 31.94 -13.93 5.97
CA GLY A 179 31.56 -12.59 5.48
C GLY A 179 30.07 -12.42 5.10
N TRP A 180 29.29 -13.50 5.08
CA TRP A 180 27.89 -13.47 4.70
C TRP A 180 27.04 -12.47 5.49
N THR A 181 27.41 -12.18 6.76
CA THR A 181 26.68 -11.28 7.67
C THR A 181 26.68 -9.82 7.19
N GLU A 182 27.70 -9.42 6.43
CA GLU A 182 27.82 -8.09 5.84
C GLU A 182 26.83 -7.85 4.68
N HIS A 183 26.21 -8.92 4.19
CA HIS A 183 25.25 -8.92 3.08
C HIS A 183 23.79 -9.01 3.53
N VAL A 184 23.52 -8.96 4.84
CA VAL A 184 22.16 -9.09 5.39
C VAL A 184 21.85 -7.98 6.38
N VAL A 185 20.75 -7.28 6.14
CA VAL A 185 20.11 -6.36 7.08
C VAL A 185 18.81 -6.98 7.58
N ALA A 186 18.60 -6.99 8.89
CA ALA A 186 17.35 -7.44 9.49
C ALA A 186 16.45 -6.24 9.82
N THR A 187 15.17 -6.29 9.41
CA THR A 187 14.15 -5.33 9.84
C THR A 187 13.06 -6.08 10.61
N THR A 188 13.06 -5.96 11.94
CA THR A 188 12.29 -6.84 12.83
C THR A 188 11.89 -6.16 14.14
N ASP A 189 11.20 -6.89 15.03
CA ASP A 189 10.93 -6.45 16.41
C ASP A 189 12.25 -6.36 17.20
N HIS A 190 12.34 -5.41 18.14
CA HIS A 190 13.57 -5.18 18.91
C HIS A 190 13.87 -6.26 19.96
N SER A 191 12.88 -7.05 20.37
CA SER A 191 13.00 -7.99 21.49
C SER A 191 12.38 -9.35 21.25
N LYS A 192 11.38 -9.45 20.38
CA LYS A 192 10.56 -10.65 20.18
C LYS A 192 10.76 -11.25 18.78
N GLY A 193 10.52 -12.56 18.69
CA GLY A 193 10.57 -13.27 17.41
C GLY A 193 11.89 -13.97 17.15
N ASN A 194 11.96 -14.68 16.03
CA ASN A 194 13.12 -15.50 15.68
C ASN A 194 14.18 -14.69 14.91
N LEU A 195 13.76 -13.73 14.06
CA LEU A 195 14.72 -12.93 13.30
C LEU A 195 15.64 -12.10 14.20
N ILE A 196 15.11 -11.53 15.29
CA ILE A 196 15.96 -10.80 16.26
C ILE A 196 16.94 -11.72 16.99
N LYS A 197 16.60 -12.99 17.24
CA LYS A 197 17.53 -13.97 17.80
C LYS A 197 18.67 -14.26 16.83
N ILE A 198 18.35 -14.51 15.55
CA ILE A 198 19.33 -14.72 14.49
C ILE A 198 20.23 -13.48 14.35
N SER A 199 19.62 -12.30 14.30
CA SER A 199 20.35 -11.04 14.18
C SER A 199 21.37 -10.84 15.33
N LYS A 200 20.97 -11.11 16.57
CA LYS A 200 21.86 -11.01 17.74
C LYS A 200 22.94 -12.08 17.75
N GLU A 201 22.62 -13.31 17.34
CA GLU A 201 23.56 -14.43 17.31
C GLU A 201 24.69 -14.20 16.30
N PHE A 202 24.35 -13.66 15.12
CA PHE A 202 25.29 -13.45 14.02
C PHE A 202 25.75 -12.00 13.86
N GLY A 203 25.29 -11.07 14.69
CA GLY A 203 25.70 -9.66 14.64
C GLY A 203 25.22 -8.92 13.39
N LEU A 204 24.02 -9.23 12.87
CA LEU A 204 23.48 -8.57 11.68
C LEU A 204 23.13 -7.11 11.97
N ASP A 205 23.35 -6.23 11.00
CA ASP A 205 22.78 -4.88 11.03
C ASP A 205 21.27 -4.96 11.15
N THR A 206 20.68 -4.21 12.08
CA THR A 206 19.28 -4.38 12.42
C THR A 206 18.56 -3.04 12.55
N PHE A 207 17.44 -2.92 11.86
CA PHE A 207 16.43 -1.87 12.07
C PHE A 207 15.20 -2.43 12.77
N TYR A 208 14.54 -1.60 13.57
CA TYR A 208 13.44 -2.05 14.40
C TYR A 208 12.11 -1.50 13.93
N VAL A 209 11.12 -2.40 13.83
CA VAL A 209 9.72 -2.01 13.64
C VAL A 209 9.18 -1.55 14.99
N PRO A 210 8.69 -0.31 15.11
CA PRO A 210 8.19 0.19 16.39
C PRO A 210 7.05 -0.66 16.95
N ASP A 211 7.02 -0.80 18.28
CA ASP A 211 5.92 -1.48 18.97
C ASP A 211 4.58 -0.84 18.62
N GLY A 212 3.54 -1.65 18.46
CA GLY A 212 2.20 -1.17 18.11
C GLY A 212 1.99 -0.80 16.63
N VAL A 213 3.04 -0.85 15.79
CA VAL A 213 2.89 -0.67 14.34
C VAL A 213 2.59 -2.02 13.70
N GLY A 214 1.41 -2.15 13.09
CA GLY A 214 1.00 -3.34 12.31
C GLY A 214 1.63 -3.35 10.91
N GLY A 215 1.74 -4.55 10.29
CA GLY A 215 2.40 -4.71 8.99
C GLY A 215 1.87 -3.78 7.89
N ARG A 216 0.56 -3.70 7.70
CA ARG A 216 -0.07 -2.86 6.67
C ARG A 216 -0.03 -1.35 6.95
N PHE A 217 0.43 -0.94 8.16
CA PHE A 217 0.65 0.45 8.57
C PHE A 217 2.13 0.81 8.70
N SER A 218 3.05 -0.05 8.24
CA SER A 218 4.48 0.05 8.54
C SER A 218 5.33 0.73 7.47
N GLU A 219 4.74 1.20 6.37
CA GLU A 219 5.52 1.79 5.26
C GLU A 219 6.37 2.98 5.71
N LEU A 220 5.86 3.81 6.62
CA LEU A 220 6.55 5.00 7.13
C LEU A 220 7.51 4.73 8.31
N CYS A 221 7.95 3.47 8.50
CA CYS A 221 9.01 3.08 9.42
C CYS A 221 10.13 2.35 8.66
N PRO A 222 11.18 1.80 9.29
CA PRO A 222 12.28 1.13 8.58
C PRO A 222 11.86 0.08 7.54
N VAL A 223 10.65 -0.49 7.64
CA VAL A 223 10.10 -1.43 6.67
C VAL A 223 10.08 -0.85 5.26
N GLY A 224 9.55 0.35 5.09
CA GLY A 224 9.51 1.03 3.78
C GLY A 224 10.68 1.99 3.57
N LEU A 225 11.04 2.73 4.63
CA LEU A 225 12.00 3.82 4.52
C LEU A 225 13.41 3.36 4.09
N LEU A 226 13.86 2.15 4.46
CA LEU A 226 15.18 1.68 4.05
C LEU A 226 15.24 1.45 2.55
N ALA A 227 14.27 0.72 1.98
CA ALA A 227 14.22 0.49 0.53
C ALA A 227 14.06 1.80 -0.25
N ALA A 228 13.22 2.71 0.24
CA ALA A 228 13.05 4.03 -0.35
C ALA A 228 14.37 4.82 -0.37
N ALA A 229 15.09 4.89 0.75
CA ALA A 229 16.37 5.60 0.84
C ALA A 229 17.47 4.96 -0.02
N VAL A 230 17.51 3.63 -0.11
CA VAL A 230 18.44 2.89 -0.99
C VAL A 230 18.20 3.26 -2.46
N CYS A 231 16.95 3.44 -2.87
CA CYS A 231 16.59 3.88 -4.20
C CYS A 231 16.71 5.41 -4.42
N GLY A 232 17.23 6.15 -3.43
CA GLY A 232 17.47 7.60 -3.55
C GLY A 232 16.23 8.46 -3.33
N ILE A 233 15.14 7.92 -2.79
CA ILE A 233 13.93 8.67 -2.42
C ILE A 233 14.21 9.50 -1.17
N ASP A 234 13.78 10.77 -1.16
CA ASP A 234 13.84 11.62 0.03
C ASP A 234 12.78 11.19 1.06
N ILE A 235 13.22 10.35 2.02
CA ILE A 235 12.37 9.82 3.07
C ILE A 235 11.91 10.85 4.09
N GLU A 236 12.64 11.96 4.24
CA GLU A 236 12.21 13.06 5.08
C GLU A 236 11.06 13.83 4.43
N GLU A 237 11.11 14.04 3.09
CA GLU A 237 10.00 14.61 2.34
C GLU A 237 8.77 13.72 2.36
N LEU A 238 8.94 12.40 2.29
CA LEU A 238 7.84 11.42 2.40
C LEU A 238 7.15 11.52 3.77
N LEU A 239 7.93 11.53 4.85
CA LEU A 239 7.42 11.69 6.22
C LEU A 239 6.76 13.06 6.43
N ALA A 240 7.33 14.13 5.87
CA ALA A 240 6.75 15.46 5.95
C ALA A 240 5.38 15.55 5.26
N GLY A 241 5.19 14.83 4.14
CA GLY A 241 3.89 14.70 3.48
C GLY A 241 2.85 14.01 4.36
N ALA A 242 3.23 12.91 5.01
CA ALA A 242 2.37 12.19 5.95
C ALA A 242 2.01 13.06 7.17
N ALA A 243 2.98 13.78 7.74
CA ALA A 243 2.77 14.72 8.84
C ALA A 243 1.77 15.84 8.46
N TYR A 244 1.91 16.37 7.24
CA TYR A 244 1.00 17.40 6.74
C TYR A 244 -0.43 16.87 6.59
N MET A 245 -0.61 15.63 6.12
CA MET A 245 -1.92 15.02 6.03
C MET A 245 -2.53 14.75 7.42
N ASP A 246 -1.75 14.31 8.42
CA ASP A 246 -2.24 14.20 9.81
C ASP A 246 -2.73 15.54 10.34
N GLU A 247 -2.01 16.64 10.03
CA GLU A 247 -2.40 18.00 10.43
C GLU A 247 -3.73 18.41 9.79
N LEU A 248 -3.92 18.16 8.50
CA LEU A 248 -5.17 18.44 7.79
C LEU A 248 -6.36 17.64 8.34
N CYS A 249 -6.11 16.45 8.88
CA CYS A 249 -7.12 15.53 9.39
C CYS A 249 -7.30 15.61 10.92
N ARG A 250 -6.90 16.70 11.58
CA ARG A 250 -7.12 16.90 13.03
C ARG A 250 -8.52 17.39 13.39
N THR A 251 -9.23 17.99 12.45
CA THR A 251 -10.60 18.45 12.71
C THR A 251 -11.56 17.27 12.79
N HIS A 252 -12.52 17.34 13.71
CA HIS A 252 -13.62 16.37 13.81
C HIS A 252 -14.70 16.60 12.76
N ASP A 253 -14.78 17.82 12.21
CA ASP A 253 -15.74 18.15 11.16
C ASP A 253 -15.40 17.42 9.86
N ILE A 254 -16.24 16.44 9.50
CA ILE A 254 -16.03 15.64 8.28
C ILE A 254 -16.00 16.49 7.02
N TRP A 255 -16.71 17.62 6.97
CA TRP A 255 -16.74 18.51 5.80
C TRP A 255 -15.40 19.21 5.53
N HIS A 256 -14.51 19.24 6.53
CA HIS A 256 -13.17 19.81 6.44
C HIS A 256 -12.05 18.77 6.63
N ASN A 257 -12.41 17.49 6.84
CA ASN A 257 -11.48 16.40 7.04
C ASN A 257 -11.55 15.41 5.87
N PRO A 258 -10.58 15.40 4.95
CA PRO A 258 -10.67 14.59 3.73
C PRO A 258 -10.73 13.07 4.03
N ALA A 259 -10.00 12.58 5.02
CA ALA A 259 -10.00 11.16 5.38
C ALA A 259 -11.33 10.73 6.01
N TYR A 260 -11.87 11.56 6.91
CA TYR A 260 -13.12 11.25 7.60
C TYR A 260 -14.31 11.35 6.66
N MET A 261 -14.30 12.33 5.75
CA MET A 261 -15.34 12.43 4.71
C MET A 261 -15.31 11.21 3.80
N MET A 262 -14.14 10.78 3.31
CA MET A 262 -14.06 9.59 2.46
C MET A 262 -14.59 8.35 3.17
N ALA A 263 -14.20 8.10 4.42
CA ALA A 263 -14.71 6.99 5.22
C ALA A 263 -16.23 7.06 5.43
N ALA A 264 -16.76 8.24 5.79
CA ALA A 264 -18.20 8.45 5.97
C ALA A 264 -18.98 8.13 4.68
N LEU A 265 -18.47 8.58 3.53
CA LEU A 265 -19.07 8.31 2.22
C LEU A 265 -19.03 6.81 1.87
N GLN A 266 -17.90 6.13 2.14
CA GLN A 266 -17.79 4.68 1.92
C GLN A 266 -18.78 3.91 2.81
N MET A 267 -18.92 4.27 4.09
CA MET A 267 -19.87 3.60 4.98
C MET A 267 -21.33 3.87 4.58
N LYS A 268 -21.66 5.07 4.14
CA LYS A 268 -22.98 5.36 3.57
C LYS A 268 -23.26 4.61 2.26
N ALA A 269 -22.23 4.42 1.44
CA ALA A 269 -22.35 3.60 0.24
C ALA A 269 -22.60 2.11 0.58
N VAL A 270 -21.96 1.58 1.63
CA VAL A 270 -22.23 0.21 2.14
C VAL A 270 -23.69 0.08 2.58
N GLU A 271 -24.25 1.06 3.30
CA GLU A 271 -25.66 1.06 3.68
C GLU A 271 -26.61 1.03 2.45
N LYS A 272 -26.14 1.56 1.32
CA LYS A 272 -26.86 1.53 0.02
C LYS A 272 -26.56 0.25 -0.81
N GLY A 273 -25.79 -0.70 -0.28
CA GLY A 273 -25.47 -1.97 -0.92
C GLY A 273 -24.14 -1.99 -1.71
N CYS A 274 -23.36 -0.92 -1.69
CA CYS A 274 -22.05 -0.87 -2.36
C CYS A 274 -20.98 -1.58 -1.52
N ASN A 275 -20.86 -2.90 -1.69
CA ASN A 275 -19.93 -3.74 -0.94
C ASN A 275 -18.57 -3.94 -1.64
N ILE A 276 -18.31 -3.21 -2.71
CA ILE A 276 -17.05 -3.24 -3.47
C ILE A 276 -16.46 -1.83 -3.50
N ASN A 277 -15.19 -1.70 -3.14
CA ASN A 277 -14.42 -0.46 -3.22
C ASN A 277 -13.34 -0.62 -4.29
N VAL A 278 -13.51 0.05 -5.43
CA VAL A 278 -12.56 0.01 -6.54
C VAL A 278 -11.60 1.19 -6.41
N MET A 279 -10.29 0.93 -6.46
CA MET A 279 -9.27 1.96 -6.55
C MET A 279 -8.66 1.96 -7.95
N MET A 280 -8.77 3.09 -8.66
CA MET A 280 -8.38 3.22 -10.07
C MET A 280 -7.47 4.44 -10.30
N PRO A 281 -6.15 4.32 -10.07
CA PRO A 281 -5.21 5.39 -10.39
C PRO A 281 -5.04 5.57 -11.90
N TYR A 282 -4.94 6.84 -12.35
CA TYR A 282 -4.64 7.23 -13.73
C TYR A 282 -3.17 7.63 -13.89
N ALA A 283 -2.30 6.82 -13.35
CA ALA A 283 -0.86 6.92 -13.55
C ALA A 283 -0.21 5.56 -13.25
N ASP A 284 0.60 5.04 -14.16
CA ASP A 284 1.35 3.78 -13.96
C ASP A 284 2.24 3.82 -12.72
N SER A 285 2.78 5.00 -12.39
CA SER A 285 3.55 5.19 -11.17
C SER A 285 2.73 4.96 -9.88
N LEU A 286 1.42 5.10 -9.92
CA LEU A 286 0.54 4.89 -8.77
C LEU A 286 -0.18 3.52 -8.79
N LYS A 287 0.13 2.65 -9.77
CA LYS A 287 -0.53 1.35 -9.93
C LYS A 287 -0.56 0.55 -8.62
N TYR A 288 0.58 0.38 -7.98
CA TYR A 288 0.70 -0.42 -6.76
C TYR A 288 0.19 0.26 -5.49
N MET A 289 -0.25 1.53 -5.56
CA MET A 289 -1.04 2.11 -4.47
C MET A 289 -2.38 1.39 -4.29
N ALA A 290 -2.98 0.92 -5.39
CA ALA A 290 -4.19 0.10 -5.33
C ALA A 290 -3.94 -1.27 -4.67
N ASP A 291 -2.77 -1.89 -4.88
CA ASP A 291 -2.38 -3.15 -4.24
C ASP A 291 -2.15 -2.97 -2.73
N TRP A 292 -1.42 -1.94 -2.34
CA TRP A 292 -1.19 -1.59 -0.95
C TRP A 292 -2.50 -1.23 -0.22
N PHE A 293 -3.36 -0.42 -0.85
CA PHE A 293 -4.67 -0.06 -0.31
C PHE A 293 -5.57 -1.29 -0.14
N ALA A 294 -5.54 -2.22 -1.09
CA ALA A 294 -6.35 -3.43 -1.01
C ALA A 294 -6.06 -4.24 0.26
N GLN A 295 -4.77 -4.40 0.66
CA GLN A 295 -4.43 -5.01 1.94
C GLN A 295 -4.87 -4.15 3.11
N LEU A 296 -4.56 -2.84 3.07
CA LEU A 296 -4.91 -1.90 4.13
C LEU A 296 -6.40 -1.96 4.45
N TRP A 297 -7.26 -1.87 3.44
CA TRP A 297 -8.72 -1.86 3.56
C TRP A 297 -9.28 -3.22 3.97
N ALA A 298 -8.92 -4.29 3.25
CA ALA A 298 -9.48 -5.62 3.47
C ALA A 298 -9.15 -6.19 4.86
N GLU A 299 -7.86 -6.20 5.24
CA GLU A 299 -7.45 -6.76 6.54
C GLU A 299 -7.91 -5.91 7.72
N SER A 300 -8.07 -4.60 7.54
CA SER A 300 -8.50 -3.72 8.62
C SER A 300 -10.00 -3.80 8.84
N LEU A 301 -10.82 -3.85 7.78
CA LEU A 301 -12.26 -3.72 7.89
C LEU A 301 -13.03 -5.04 7.78
N GLY A 302 -12.40 -6.10 7.24
CA GLY A 302 -12.97 -7.44 7.18
C GLY A 302 -12.94 -8.10 8.57
N LYS A 303 -14.00 -7.94 9.36
CA LYS A 303 -14.07 -8.45 10.73
C LYS A 303 -15.35 -9.24 10.99
N ALA A 304 -15.22 -10.35 11.72
CA ALA A 304 -16.35 -11.18 12.11
C ALA A 304 -17.14 -10.62 13.29
N VAL A 305 -16.51 -9.81 14.15
CA VAL A 305 -17.09 -9.31 15.40
C VAL A 305 -16.83 -7.83 15.62
N HIS A 306 -17.75 -7.17 16.31
CA HIS A 306 -17.57 -5.84 16.87
C HIS A 306 -16.64 -5.85 18.09
N THR A 307 -16.27 -4.66 18.60
CA THR A 307 -15.40 -4.53 19.79
C THR A 307 -16.00 -5.15 21.04
N ASP A 308 -17.32 -5.24 21.14
CA ASP A 308 -18.06 -5.89 22.24
C ASP A 308 -18.19 -7.43 22.06
N GLY A 309 -17.70 -7.99 20.97
CA GLY A 309 -17.76 -9.43 20.64
C GLY A 309 -19.05 -9.87 19.93
N SER A 310 -20.01 -8.98 19.70
CA SER A 310 -21.19 -9.31 18.88
C SER A 310 -20.84 -9.53 17.41
N ALA A 311 -21.67 -10.29 16.69
CA ALA A 311 -21.43 -10.61 15.27
C ALA A 311 -21.51 -9.35 14.40
N ALA A 312 -20.50 -9.16 13.57
CA ALA A 312 -20.38 -8.01 12.67
C ALA A 312 -20.38 -8.43 11.19
N HIS A 313 -19.42 -9.25 10.76
CA HIS A 313 -19.20 -9.62 9.35
C HIS A 313 -19.12 -8.42 8.42
N THR A 314 -18.25 -7.46 8.77
CA THR A 314 -18.06 -6.20 8.05
C THR A 314 -17.01 -6.29 6.95
N GLY A 315 -16.89 -5.22 6.16
CA GLY A 315 -15.84 -4.97 5.17
C GLY A 315 -16.35 -4.98 3.73
N GLN A 316 -15.85 -4.03 2.94
CA GLN A 316 -16.00 -4.01 1.49
C GLN A 316 -14.87 -4.83 0.84
N THR A 317 -15.16 -5.46 -0.29
CA THR A 317 -14.13 -6.09 -1.13
C THR A 317 -13.38 -5.01 -1.91
N PRO A 318 -12.08 -4.81 -1.70
CA PRO A 318 -11.30 -3.88 -2.51
C PRO A 318 -10.96 -4.52 -3.86
N VAL A 319 -11.11 -3.71 -4.93
CA VAL A 319 -10.73 -4.10 -6.30
C VAL A 319 -9.65 -3.15 -6.80
N LYS A 320 -8.59 -3.73 -7.34
CA LYS A 320 -7.48 -3.00 -7.96
C LYS A 320 -7.78 -2.80 -9.43
N SER A 321 -7.65 -1.56 -9.90
CA SER A 321 -7.86 -1.17 -11.28
C SER A 321 -6.80 -0.15 -11.70
N LEU A 322 -6.62 0.08 -12.99
CA LEU A 322 -5.65 1.03 -13.54
C LEU A 322 -6.24 1.77 -14.74
N GLY A 323 -6.33 3.08 -14.67
CA GLY A 323 -6.60 3.90 -15.86
C GLY A 323 -5.33 4.09 -16.69
N VAL A 324 -5.36 4.00 -17.97
CA VAL A 324 -6.48 3.77 -18.93
C VAL A 324 -6.72 2.26 -19.14
N THR A 325 -5.76 1.41 -18.75
CA THR A 325 -5.72 -0.03 -19.06
C THR A 325 -7.06 -0.72 -18.79
N ASP A 326 -7.63 -0.50 -17.62
CA ASP A 326 -8.86 -1.21 -17.20
C ASP A 326 -10.16 -0.60 -17.72
N GLN A 327 -10.10 0.50 -18.46
CA GLN A 327 -11.22 0.91 -19.31
C GLN A 327 -11.52 -0.15 -20.37
N HIS A 328 -10.49 -0.88 -20.80
CA HIS A 328 -10.56 -1.95 -21.80
C HIS A 328 -10.78 -3.35 -21.20
N SER A 329 -11.03 -3.44 -19.88
CA SER A 329 -11.26 -4.73 -19.21
C SER A 329 -12.42 -4.70 -18.21
N GLN A 330 -12.51 -3.68 -17.35
CA GLN A 330 -13.42 -3.67 -16.19
C GLN A 330 -14.53 -2.61 -16.25
N VAL A 331 -14.37 -1.52 -16.98
CA VAL A 331 -15.31 -0.39 -16.99
C VAL A 331 -16.69 -0.79 -17.53
N GLN A 332 -16.80 -1.75 -18.44
CA GLN A 332 -18.08 -2.31 -18.85
C GLN A 332 -18.90 -2.79 -17.63
N LEU A 333 -18.26 -3.50 -16.69
CA LEU A 333 -18.90 -3.94 -15.44
C LEU A 333 -19.20 -2.77 -14.51
N TYR A 334 -18.37 -1.71 -14.53
CA TYR A 334 -18.52 -0.55 -13.66
C TYR A 334 -19.68 0.37 -14.10
N THR A 335 -20.07 0.32 -15.37
CA THR A 335 -21.15 1.15 -15.93
C THR A 335 -22.47 0.41 -16.11
N GLU A 336 -22.45 -0.86 -16.51
CA GLU A 336 -23.67 -1.64 -16.82
C GLU A 336 -23.93 -2.78 -15.81
N GLY A 337 -23.03 -3.00 -14.87
CA GLY A 337 -23.17 -4.03 -13.85
C GLY A 337 -24.03 -3.62 -12.65
N PRO A 338 -24.04 -4.44 -11.58
CA PRO A 338 -24.79 -4.15 -10.36
C PRO A 338 -24.33 -2.86 -9.68
N PHE A 339 -25.27 -2.17 -9.00
CA PHE A 339 -24.99 -0.99 -8.16
C PHE A 339 -24.43 -1.41 -6.79
N ASP A 340 -23.31 -2.13 -6.80
CA ASP A 340 -22.68 -2.73 -5.63
C ASP A 340 -21.26 -2.19 -5.35
N LYS A 341 -20.84 -1.15 -6.07
CA LYS A 341 -19.47 -0.64 -6.00
C LYS A 341 -19.38 0.89 -5.96
N VAL A 342 -18.31 1.37 -5.34
CA VAL A 342 -17.83 2.74 -5.42
C VAL A 342 -16.48 2.74 -6.09
N ILE A 343 -16.22 3.69 -7.00
CA ILE A 343 -14.91 3.84 -7.64
C ILE A 343 -14.20 5.07 -7.08
N THR A 344 -13.01 4.87 -6.52
CA THR A 344 -12.10 5.93 -6.13
C THR A 344 -11.03 6.09 -7.21
N PHE A 345 -11.13 7.15 -8.00
CA PHE A 345 -10.12 7.54 -8.96
C PHE A 345 -8.96 8.25 -8.28
N ILE A 346 -7.73 8.03 -8.78
CA ILE A 346 -6.57 8.82 -8.36
C ILE A 346 -5.99 9.52 -9.60
N GLY A 347 -6.16 10.84 -9.66
CA GLY A 347 -5.68 11.67 -10.75
C GLY A 347 -4.36 12.39 -10.41
N VAL A 348 -3.69 12.87 -11.45
CA VAL A 348 -2.45 13.67 -11.35
C VAL A 348 -2.58 14.93 -12.20
N ASP A 349 -2.42 16.11 -11.57
CA ASP A 349 -2.51 17.37 -12.32
C ASP A 349 -1.32 17.54 -13.28
N LYS A 350 -0.12 17.25 -12.81
CA LYS A 350 1.11 17.41 -13.59
C LYS A 350 1.96 16.15 -13.55
N TYR A 351 2.02 15.47 -14.66
CA TYR A 351 2.88 14.30 -14.83
C TYR A 351 4.35 14.71 -14.94
N ARG A 352 5.26 13.81 -14.54
CA ARG A 352 6.72 14.05 -14.57
C ARG A 352 7.31 14.17 -15.98
N SER A 353 6.59 13.72 -16.99
CA SER A 353 7.00 13.78 -18.40
C SER A 353 5.87 14.29 -19.26
N THR A 354 6.20 14.91 -20.37
CA THR A 354 5.26 15.30 -21.44
C THR A 354 5.67 14.57 -22.70
N VAL A 355 4.72 13.90 -23.35
CA VAL A 355 4.94 13.16 -24.61
C VAL A 355 3.98 13.69 -25.65
N GLU A 356 4.50 14.28 -26.72
CA GLU A 356 3.70 14.78 -27.83
C GLU A 356 3.29 13.65 -28.77
N ILE A 357 2.08 13.75 -29.31
CA ILE A 357 1.59 12.87 -30.38
C ILE A 357 1.92 13.55 -31.71
N PRO A 358 2.86 13.03 -32.49
CA PRO A 358 3.30 13.69 -33.71
C PRO A 358 2.23 13.66 -34.80
N HIS A 359 2.31 14.59 -35.75
CA HIS A 359 1.50 14.54 -36.96
C HIS A 359 1.88 13.35 -37.83
N ALA A 360 0.94 12.47 -38.08
CA ALA A 360 1.10 11.30 -38.94
C ALA A 360 -0.30 10.86 -39.44
N TYR A 361 -0.31 10.24 -40.61
CA TYR A 361 -1.55 9.70 -41.21
C TYR A 361 -2.66 10.74 -41.36
N ASP A 362 -2.33 11.98 -41.74
CA ASP A 362 -3.26 13.12 -41.85
C ASP A 362 -4.41 12.88 -42.82
N ASN A 363 -4.25 11.92 -43.74
CA ASN A 363 -5.28 11.45 -44.66
C ASN A 363 -6.31 10.50 -44.03
N ILE A 364 -6.16 10.11 -42.75
CA ILE A 364 -7.07 9.23 -42.03
C ILE A 364 -7.67 10.04 -40.85
N PRO A 365 -8.86 10.66 -41.03
CA PRO A 365 -9.44 11.58 -40.04
C PRO A 365 -9.65 10.97 -38.67
N ASP A 366 -10.01 9.66 -38.61
CA ASP A 366 -10.22 8.94 -37.33
C ASP A 366 -8.95 8.68 -36.54
N VAL A 367 -7.77 8.98 -37.08
CA VAL A 367 -6.46 8.91 -36.43
C VAL A 367 -5.86 10.31 -36.31
N ALA A 368 -6.03 11.14 -37.35
CA ALA A 368 -5.42 12.47 -37.43
C ALA A 368 -5.86 13.42 -36.31
N PHE A 369 -7.06 13.24 -35.74
CA PHE A 369 -7.55 14.07 -34.62
C PHE A 369 -6.67 14.00 -33.37
N LEU A 370 -5.89 12.94 -33.19
CA LEU A 370 -4.94 12.78 -32.09
C LEU A 370 -3.68 13.62 -32.26
N SER A 371 -3.35 13.98 -33.51
CA SER A 371 -2.12 14.69 -33.84
C SER A 371 -2.08 16.10 -33.22
N GLY A 372 -0.92 16.45 -32.65
CA GLY A 372 -0.72 17.75 -32.00
C GLY A 372 -1.21 17.81 -30.56
N HIS A 373 -1.86 16.77 -30.04
CA HIS A 373 -2.14 16.59 -28.63
C HIS A 373 -0.94 15.92 -27.91
N THR A 374 -1.04 15.81 -26.60
CA THR A 374 -0.07 15.06 -25.77
C THR A 374 -0.70 13.84 -25.12
N PHE A 375 0.10 12.85 -24.75
CA PHE A 375 -0.37 11.74 -23.92
C PHE A 375 -0.90 12.23 -22.56
N ASN A 376 -0.39 13.37 -22.08
CA ASN A 376 -0.86 14.01 -20.84
C ASN A 376 -2.30 14.53 -20.97
N GLU A 377 -2.63 15.15 -22.12
CA GLU A 377 -4.02 15.56 -22.41
C GLU A 377 -4.92 14.36 -22.61
N LEU A 378 -4.47 13.37 -23.39
CA LEU A 378 -5.26 12.17 -23.68
C LEU A 378 -5.64 11.43 -22.39
N ILE A 379 -4.69 11.11 -21.51
CA ILE A 379 -4.97 10.38 -20.27
C ILE A 379 -5.90 11.15 -19.33
N LYS A 380 -5.83 12.48 -19.29
CA LYS A 380 -6.74 13.32 -18.51
C LYS A 380 -8.15 13.34 -19.10
N CYS A 381 -8.28 13.42 -20.43
CA CYS A 381 -9.56 13.31 -21.10
C CYS A 381 -10.20 11.95 -20.84
N GLU A 382 -9.41 10.88 -20.89
CA GLU A 382 -9.87 9.51 -20.62
C GLU A 382 -10.32 9.33 -19.16
N GLN A 383 -9.58 9.90 -18.20
CA GLN A 383 -9.99 9.93 -16.80
C GLN A 383 -11.33 10.63 -16.63
N PHE A 384 -11.44 11.87 -17.10
CA PHE A 384 -12.66 12.67 -16.97
C PHE A 384 -13.85 12.00 -17.67
N ALA A 385 -13.63 11.46 -18.87
CA ALA A 385 -14.67 10.76 -19.62
C ALA A 385 -15.16 9.50 -18.90
N THR A 386 -14.27 8.77 -18.23
CA THR A 386 -14.63 7.58 -17.45
C THR A 386 -15.36 7.95 -16.16
N GLU A 387 -14.90 8.96 -15.43
CA GLU A 387 -15.63 9.52 -14.28
C GLU A 387 -17.06 9.92 -14.66
N TYR A 388 -17.20 10.63 -15.77
CA TYR A 388 -18.50 11.05 -16.32
C TYR A 388 -19.37 9.85 -16.74
N ALA A 389 -18.81 8.85 -17.43
CA ALA A 389 -19.56 7.67 -17.86
C ALA A 389 -20.09 6.86 -16.67
N VAL A 390 -19.24 6.66 -15.65
CA VAL A 390 -19.60 6.00 -14.38
C VAL A 390 -20.70 6.78 -13.65
N GLN A 391 -20.54 8.10 -13.53
CA GLN A 391 -21.53 8.99 -12.93
C GLN A 391 -22.86 8.95 -13.68
N LYS A 392 -22.82 9.07 -15.02
CA LYS A 392 -24.01 9.06 -15.88
C LYS A 392 -24.75 7.73 -15.81
N SER A 393 -24.08 6.62 -15.61
CA SER A 393 -24.69 5.30 -15.41
C SER A 393 -25.31 5.11 -14.01
N GLY A 394 -25.15 6.08 -13.12
CA GLY A 394 -25.71 6.06 -11.77
C GLY A 394 -24.83 5.43 -10.71
N HIS A 395 -23.55 5.18 -10.99
CA HIS A 395 -22.60 4.65 -10.03
C HIS A 395 -21.84 5.76 -9.33
N MET A 396 -21.73 5.65 -8.01
CA MET A 396 -20.98 6.60 -7.17
C MET A 396 -19.48 6.49 -7.42
N ASN A 397 -18.81 7.64 -7.52
CA ASN A 397 -17.37 7.72 -7.62
C ASN A 397 -16.84 8.99 -6.96
N CYS A 398 -15.56 8.96 -6.54
CA CYS A 398 -14.84 10.13 -6.05
C CYS A 398 -13.43 10.15 -6.63
N THR A 399 -12.79 11.31 -6.59
CA THR A 399 -11.44 11.49 -7.16
C THR A 399 -10.50 12.11 -6.15
N VAL A 400 -9.38 11.44 -5.89
CA VAL A 400 -8.23 12.00 -5.15
C VAL A 400 -7.22 12.50 -6.17
N THR A 401 -6.91 13.80 -6.16
CA THR A 401 -5.99 14.41 -7.11
C THR A 401 -4.68 14.79 -6.44
N LEU A 402 -3.56 14.30 -6.99
CA LEU A 402 -2.22 14.74 -6.64
C LEU A 402 -1.82 15.90 -7.58
N PRO A 403 -1.32 17.05 -7.06
CA PRO A 403 -0.75 18.09 -7.91
C PRO A 403 0.42 17.58 -8.76
N GLU A 404 1.32 16.82 -8.17
CA GLU A 404 2.42 16.08 -8.80
C GLU A 404 2.65 14.77 -8.06
N VAL A 405 3.29 13.79 -8.68
CA VAL A 405 3.78 12.58 -7.98
C VAL A 405 5.20 12.86 -7.49
N ASN A 406 5.33 13.17 -6.21
CA ASN A 406 6.61 13.37 -5.50
C ASN A 406 6.53 12.77 -4.08
N ALA A 407 7.63 12.75 -3.34
CA ALA A 407 7.66 12.12 -2.02
C ALA A 407 6.65 12.74 -1.04
N PHE A 408 6.47 14.07 -1.08
CA PHE A 408 5.52 14.77 -0.23
C PHE A 408 4.06 14.41 -0.52
N THR A 409 3.67 14.31 -1.79
CA THR A 409 2.29 13.95 -2.17
C THR A 409 2.00 12.47 -1.97
N VAL A 410 2.99 11.59 -2.17
CA VAL A 410 2.88 10.16 -1.88
C VAL A 410 2.77 9.92 -0.38
N GLY A 411 3.53 10.64 0.45
CA GLY A 411 3.39 10.59 1.91
C GLY A 411 2.00 11.02 2.39
N GLN A 412 1.43 12.08 1.80
CA GLN A 412 0.06 12.48 2.05
C GLN A 412 -0.94 11.38 1.66
N LEU A 413 -0.78 10.78 0.49
CA LEU A 413 -1.70 9.75 -0.03
C LEU A 413 -1.72 8.51 0.86
N LEU A 414 -0.56 8.01 1.27
CA LEU A 414 -0.45 6.90 2.21
C LEU A 414 -1.17 7.21 3.51
N PHE A 415 -0.93 8.38 4.08
CA PHE A 415 -1.50 8.75 5.37
C PHE A 415 -2.99 9.05 5.30
N LEU A 416 -3.47 9.63 4.20
CA LEU A 416 -4.89 9.81 3.90
C LEU A 416 -5.65 8.49 4.00
N PHE A 417 -5.18 7.45 3.31
CA PHE A 417 -5.84 6.15 3.30
C PHE A 417 -5.69 5.39 4.62
N GLN A 418 -4.58 5.58 5.35
CA GLN A 418 -4.45 5.02 6.70
C GLN A 418 -5.46 5.63 7.67
N LEU A 419 -5.65 6.95 7.63
CA LEU A 419 -6.65 7.66 8.45
C LEU A 419 -8.07 7.31 8.04
N GLU A 420 -8.37 7.27 6.73
CA GLU A 420 -9.67 6.82 6.20
C GLU A 420 -10.02 5.44 6.73
N THR A 421 -9.09 4.49 6.61
CA THR A 421 -9.29 3.10 7.04
C THR A 421 -9.49 3.00 8.56
N ALA A 422 -8.69 3.73 9.34
CA ALA A 422 -8.82 3.73 10.80
C ALA A 422 -10.16 4.34 11.24
N PHE A 423 -10.57 5.44 10.63
CA PHE A 423 -11.87 6.08 10.93
C PHE A 423 -13.05 5.21 10.52
N ALA A 424 -12.98 4.53 9.36
CA ALA A 424 -13.98 3.55 8.96
C ALA A 424 -14.09 2.40 9.98
N GLY A 425 -12.97 1.96 10.58
CA GLY A 425 -12.97 0.99 11.68
C GLY A 425 -13.69 1.47 12.93
N GLU A 426 -13.54 2.76 13.29
CA GLU A 426 -14.30 3.37 14.40
C GLU A 426 -15.80 3.45 14.09
N LEU A 427 -16.17 3.80 12.84
CA LEU A 427 -17.58 3.85 12.42
C LEU A 427 -18.24 2.46 12.44
N LEU A 428 -17.48 1.42 12.17
CA LEU A 428 -17.95 0.03 12.19
C LEU A 428 -17.89 -0.61 13.59
N ASP A 429 -17.34 0.09 14.58
CA ASP A 429 -17.08 -0.41 15.95
C ASP A 429 -16.31 -1.74 15.94
N ILE A 430 -15.17 -1.78 15.20
CA ILE A 430 -14.34 -2.96 15.07
C ILE A 430 -12.86 -2.66 15.39
N ASN A 431 -12.08 -3.69 15.73
CA ASN A 431 -10.63 -3.54 15.83
C ASN A 431 -9.99 -3.59 14.42
N ALA A 432 -9.67 -2.42 13.88
CA ALA A 432 -9.04 -2.30 12.55
C ALA A 432 -7.56 -2.72 12.52
N PHE A 433 -6.93 -3.05 13.65
CA PHE A 433 -5.47 -3.22 13.76
C PHE A 433 -5.00 -4.67 13.98
N ASP A 434 -5.92 -5.62 14.12
CA ASP A 434 -5.64 -7.06 14.14
C ASP A 434 -6.09 -7.76 12.84
N GLN A 435 -5.81 -9.05 12.72
CA GLN A 435 -6.20 -9.89 11.58
C GLN A 435 -6.37 -11.37 12.00
N PRO A 436 -7.33 -11.69 12.87
CA PRO A 436 -7.48 -13.07 13.38
C PRO A 436 -7.83 -14.08 12.30
N GLY A 437 -8.49 -13.66 11.22
CA GLY A 437 -8.95 -14.54 10.14
C GLY A 437 -7.85 -15.25 9.35
N VAL A 438 -6.58 -14.79 9.42
CA VAL A 438 -5.46 -15.44 8.71
C VAL A 438 -4.73 -16.51 9.56
N GLU A 439 -5.03 -16.61 10.86
CA GLU A 439 -4.27 -17.49 11.77
C GLU A 439 -4.57 -18.98 11.51
N GLU A 440 -5.78 -19.32 11.09
CA GLU A 440 -6.16 -20.71 10.81
C GLU A 440 -5.30 -21.30 9.68
N GLY A 441 -5.15 -20.59 8.56
CA GLY A 441 -4.31 -21.03 7.45
C GLY A 441 -2.84 -21.20 7.85
N LYS A 442 -2.30 -20.27 8.66
CA LYS A 442 -0.92 -20.37 9.17
C LYS A 442 -0.75 -21.60 10.06
N ASN A 443 -1.67 -21.84 11.00
CA ASN A 443 -1.62 -22.99 11.90
C ASN A 443 -1.71 -24.30 11.12
N ALA A 444 -2.55 -24.37 10.10
CA ALA A 444 -2.64 -25.51 9.19
C ALA A 444 -1.32 -25.74 8.44
N THR A 445 -0.70 -24.70 7.91
CA THR A 445 0.61 -24.77 7.24
C THR A 445 1.69 -25.29 8.19
N TYR A 446 1.75 -24.78 9.41
CA TYR A 446 2.71 -25.26 10.42
C TYR A 446 2.53 -26.75 10.75
N ALA A 447 1.28 -27.19 10.88
CA ALA A 447 0.97 -28.58 11.12
C ALA A 447 1.37 -29.50 9.96
N LEU A 448 1.09 -29.08 8.72
CA LEU A 448 1.44 -29.83 7.51
C LEU A 448 2.95 -29.95 7.30
N LEU A 449 3.71 -28.93 7.68
CA LEU A 449 5.18 -28.91 7.63
C LEU A 449 5.84 -29.56 8.86
N GLY A 450 5.06 -30.10 9.82
CA GLY A 450 5.58 -30.82 10.97
C GLY A 450 6.21 -29.94 12.04
N LYS A 451 5.79 -28.68 12.17
CA LYS A 451 6.27 -27.78 13.23
C LYS A 451 5.86 -28.33 14.60
N HIS A 452 6.83 -28.43 15.52
CA HIS A 452 6.59 -28.90 16.88
C HIS A 452 5.47 -28.10 17.58
N GLY A 453 4.58 -28.81 18.28
CA GLY A 453 3.44 -28.23 19.00
C GLY A 453 2.16 -28.10 18.17
N TYR A 454 2.14 -28.58 16.91
CA TYR A 454 0.97 -28.54 16.03
C TYR A 454 0.39 -29.93 15.72
N ASP A 455 0.71 -30.95 16.51
CA ASP A 455 0.28 -32.32 16.31
C ASP A 455 -1.26 -32.49 16.36
N GLU A 456 -1.93 -31.79 17.27
CA GLU A 456 -3.40 -31.81 17.36
C GLU A 456 -4.05 -31.18 16.11
N LYS A 457 -3.48 -30.06 15.62
CA LYS A 457 -3.93 -29.44 14.37
C LYS A 457 -3.70 -30.37 13.18
N LYS A 458 -2.62 -31.13 13.17
CA LYS A 458 -2.35 -32.15 12.14
C LYS A 458 -3.41 -33.23 12.16
N LYS A 459 -3.80 -33.77 13.34
CA LYS A 459 -4.87 -34.73 13.48
C LYS A 459 -6.22 -34.20 12.99
N GLU A 460 -6.55 -32.97 13.31
CA GLU A 460 -7.75 -32.29 12.83
C GLU A 460 -7.78 -32.23 11.29
N LEU A 461 -6.67 -31.82 10.65
CA LEU A 461 -6.54 -31.77 9.19
C LEU A 461 -6.65 -33.16 8.55
N ASP A 462 -6.05 -34.20 9.18
CA ASP A 462 -6.11 -35.59 8.68
C ASP A 462 -7.53 -36.19 8.81
N ALA A 463 -8.32 -35.70 9.77
CA ALA A 463 -9.73 -36.10 9.98
C ALA A 463 -10.72 -35.28 9.10
N ALA A 464 -10.26 -34.25 8.43
CA ALA A 464 -11.11 -33.41 7.57
C ALA A 464 -11.75 -34.25 6.44
N PRO A 465 -12.96 -33.91 5.98
CA PRO A 465 -13.62 -34.59 4.87
C PRO A 465 -12.73 -34.65 3.62
N LYS A 466 -12.56 -35.86 3.09
CA LYS A 466 -11.80 -36.05 1.84
C LYS A 466 -12.59 -35.53 0.65
N LYS A 467 -11.89 -34.98 -0.34
CA LYS A 467 -12.49 -34.53 -1.60
C LYS A 467 -13.13 -35.75 -2.33
N GLU A 468 -14.33 -35.57 -2.80
CA GLU A 468 -15.02 -36.57 -3.59
C GLU A 468 -14.64 -36.45 -5.06
N ALA A 469 -14.27 -37.61 -5.68
CA ALA A 469 -13.83 -37.63 -7.07
C ALA A 469 -14.88 -37.08 -8.07
N ARG A 470 -16.18 -37.20 -7.76
CA ARG A 470 -17.28 -36.68 -8.59
C ARG A 470 -17.29 -35.15 -8.72
N TYR A 471 -16.58 -34.41 -7.86
CA TYR A 471 -16.44 -32.97 -7.90
C TYR A 471 -15.09 -32.53 -8.49
N ILE A 472 -14.30 -33.47 -9.02
CA ILE A 472 -13.02 -33.22 -9.69
C ILE A 472 -13.22 -33.59 -11.15
N ILE A 473 -13.22 -32.60 -12.02
CA ILE A 473 -13.43 -32.76 -13.47
C ILE A 473 -12.08 -32.65 -14.19
#